data_a67414207f93059d93c176998440508e
#
_entry.id   a67414207f93059d93c176998440508e
#
_cell.length_a   1.000
_cell.length_b   1.000
_cell.length_c   1.000
_cell.angle_alpha   90.00
_cell.angle_beta   90.00
_cell.angle_gamma   90.00
#
_symmetry.space_group_name_H-M   'P 1'
#
loop_
_entity.id
_entity.type
_entity.pdbx_description
1 polymer ?
#
loop_
_entity_poly.entity_id
_entity_poly.type
_entity_poly.pdbx_seq_one_letter_code
_entity_poly.pdbx_strand_id
1 'polypeptide(L)'
;MKKNKKISPTPAATLRFPASVLAPVGQFLRARLSAQRRRKKDIEKEDPFKNTDRIIDNASPDTEAAEQFGHARTSAIRQQISRNIIQTKKALAMLRIGKYGICEDCGQMIDTDRLMIYPETTLCAKDAAKREGK
;
A
#
# COMPACT_ATOMS: atom_id res chain seq x y z
N MET A 1 37.64 -15.51 2.45
CA MET A 1 37.40 -14.13 2.88
C MET A 1 36.74 -13.34 1.75
N LYS A 2 35.44 -13.18 1.82
CA LYS A 2 34.70 -12.37 0.83
C LYS A 2 34.81 -10.90 1.26
N LYS A 3 35.50 -10.10 0.45
CA LYS A 3 35.63 -8.65 0.67
C LYS A 3 34.27 -8.00 0.53
N ASN A 4 33.73 -7.51 1.65
CA ASN A 4 32.59 -6.59 1.66
C ASN A 4 33.00 -5.34 0.87
N LYS A 5 32.50 -5.23 -0.35
CA LYS A 5 32.60 -4.02 -1.14
C LYS A 5 31.70 -2.99 -0.47
N LYS A 6 32.25 -2.12 0.35
CA LYS A 6 31.59 -0.91 0.82
C LYS A 6 31.10 -0.15 -0.42
N ILE A 7 29.83 -0.23 -0.68
CA ILE A 7 29.17 0.66 -1.66
C ILE A 7 29.18 2.03 -0.99
N SER A 8 30.10 2.87 -1.43
CA SER A 8 30.09 4.29 -1.08
C SER A 8 28.72 4.84 -1.52
N PRO A 9 28.00 5.57 -0.65
CA PRO A 9 26.79 6.25 -1.09
C PRO A 9 27.20 7.29 -2.13
N THR A 10 26.93 7.02 -3.37
CA THR A 10 26.93 8.06 -4.40
C THR A 10 26.03 9.17 -3.88
N PRO A 11 26.47 10.43 -3.83
CA PRO A 11 25.59 11.51 -3.43
C PRO A 11 24.40 11.46 -4.36
N ALA A 12 23.26 11.06 -3.80
CA ALA A 12 22.02 11.04 -4.52
C ALA A 12 21.82 12.43 -5.10
N ALA A 13 21.92 12.54 -6.41
CA ALA A 13 21.52 13.76 -7.09
C ALA A 13 20.10 14.05 -6.58
N THR A 14 19.96 15.05 -5.77
CA THR A 14 18.71 15.48 -5.18
C THR A 14 17.87 16.12 -6.28
N LEU A 15 17.39 15.30 -7.19
CA LEU A 15 16.33 15.68 -8.10
C LEU A 15 15.05 15.85 -7.26
N ARG A 16 14.98 16.99 -6.61
CA ARG A 16 13.76 17.39 -5.91
C ARG A 16 12.77 17.85 -6.96
N PHE A 17 11.65 17.16 -7.04
CA PHE A 17 10.53 17.66 -7.82
C PHE A 17 10.14 19.05 -7.31
N PRO A 18 9.80 20.00 -8.19
CA PRO A 18 9.34 21.31 -7.77
C PRO A 18 8.05 21.22 -6.95
N ALA A 19 7.85 22.15 -6.03
CA ALA A 19 6.68 22.20 -5.16
C ALA A 19 5.35 22.20 -5.96
N SER A 20 5.35 22.78 -7.15
CA SER A 20 4.20 22.77 -8.07
C SER A 20 3.77 21.37 -8.50
N VAL A 21 4.68 20.41 -8.55
CA VAL A 21 4.39 19.00 -8.86
C VAL A 21 4.07 18.21 -7.58
N LEU A 22 4.78 18.49 -6.50
CA LEU A 22 4.62 17.75 -5.25
C LEU A 22 3.30 18.08 -4.52
N ALA A 23 2.82 19.30 -4.59
CA ALA A 23 1.58 19.71 -3.93
C ALA A 23 0.35 18.93 -4.44
N PRO A 24 0.09 18.82 -5.76
CA PRO A 24 -1.00 17.98 -6.28
C PRO A 24 -0.86 16.50 -5.92
N VAL A 25 0.35 15.96 -5.97
CA VAL A 25 0.62 14.57 -5.59
C VAL A 25 0.28 14.34 -4.11
N GLY A 26 0.69 15.25 -3.24
CA GLY A 26 0.37 15.18 -1.82
C GLY A 26 -1.13 15.24 -1.54
N GLN A 27 -1.86 16.08 -2.24
CA GLN A 27 -3.33 16.16 -2.16
C GLN A 27 -3.99 14.86 -2.64
N PHE A 28 -3.54 14.34 -3.77
CA PHE A 28 -4.04 13.06 -4.30
C PHE A 28 -3.81 11.91 -3.31
N LEU A 29 -2.60 11.78 -2.77
CA LEU A 29 -2.27 10.71 -1.82
C LEU A 29 -3.07 10.82 -0.52
N ARG A 30 -3.30 12.02 0.00
CA ARG A 30 -4.16 12.23 1.18
C ARG A 30 -5.60 11.86 0.92
N ALA A 31 -6.16 12.25 -0.21
CA ALA A 31 -7.51 11.87 -0.63
C ALA A 31 -7.64 10.35 -0.79
N ARG A 32 -6.65 9.71 -1.42
CA ARG A 32 -6.59 8.26 -1.58
C ARG A 32 -6.53 7.54 -0.23
N LEU A 33 -5.71 8.02 0.69
CA LEU A 33 -5.62 7.46 2.04
C LEU A 33 -6.96 7.54 2.79
N SER A 34 -7.63 8.67 2.70
CA SER A 34 -8.97 8.87 3.28
C SER A 34 -10.00 7.88 2.70
N ALA A 35 -10.01 7.72 1.39
CA ALA A 35 -10.90 6.79 0.69
C ALA A 35 -10.62 5.33 1.08
N GLN A 36 -9.35 4.94 1.16
CA GLN A 36 -8.94 3.61 1.59
C GLN A 36 -9.36 3.30 3.04
N ARG A 37 -9.23 4.27 3.94
CA ARG A 37 -9.67 4.12 5.34
C ARG A 37 -11.19 3.95 5.46
N ARG A 38 -11.95 4.72 4.69
CA ARG A 38 -13.43 4.58 4.64
C ARG A 38 -13.83 3.21 4.13
N ARG A 39 -13.24 2.79 2.99
CA ARG A 39 -13.51 1.47 2.41
C ARG A 39 -13.17 0.34 3.39
N LYS A 40 -12.07 0.45 4.14
CA LYS A 40 -11.72 -0.53 5.17
C LYS A 40 -12.80 -0.65 6.24
N LYS A 41 -13.31 0.49 6.74
CA LYS A 41 -14.41 0.52 7.73
C LYS A 41 -15.69 -0.09 7.18
N ASP A 42 -16.02 0.19 5.92
CA ASP A 42 -17.23 -0.33 5.30
C ASP A 42 -17.16 -1.86 5.15
N ILE A 43 -16.02 -2.38 4.72
CA ILE A 43 -15.82 -3.84 4.62
C ILE A 43 -15.82 -4.51 6.01
N GLU A 44 -15.32 -3.85 7.04
CA GLU A 44 -15.41 -4.35 8.41
C GLU A 44 -16.86 -4.47 8.90
N LYS A 45 -17.75 -3.60 8.44
CA LYS A 45 -19.19 -3.68 8.76
C LYS A 45 -19.90 -4.79 7.99
N GLU A 46 -19.41 -5.13 6.80
CA GLU A 46 -19.97 -6.18 5.95
C GLU A 46 -19.58 -7.60 6.40
N ASP A 47 -18.67 -7.72 7.36
CA ASP A 47 -18.19 -9.03 7.84
C ASP A 47 -19.31 -9.76 8.59
N PRO A 48 -19.77 -10.93 8.08
CA PRO A 48 -20.87 -11.68 8.68
C PRO A 48 -20.60 -12.13 10.11
N PHE A 49 -19.34 -12.31 10.52
CA PHE A 49 -18.99 -12.70 11.89
C PHE A 49 -19.01 -11.56 12.91
N LYS A 50 -19.12 -10.32 12.47
CA LYS A 50 -19.25 -9.17 13.37
C LYS A 50 -20.70 -8.90 13.81
N ASN A 51 -21.68 -9.45 13.15
CA ASN A 51 -23.08 -9.35 13.56
C ASN A 51 -23.37 -10.36 14.67
N THR A 52 -23.08 -9.96 15.91
CA THR A 52 -23.36 -10.75 17.13
C THR A 52 -24.84 -10.90 17.43
N ASP A 53 -25.72 -10.16 16.78
CA ASP A 53 -27.17 -10.24 16.94
C ASP A 53 -27.84 -11.36 16.15
N ARG A 54 -27.09 -12.12 15.36
CA ARG A 54 -27.62 -13.35 14.77
C ARG A 54 -27.69 -14.42 15.85
N ILE A 55 -28.88 -14.59 16.38
CA ILE A 55 -29.24 -15.77 17.17
C ILE A 55 -28.84 -16.99 16.33
N ILE A 56 -27.95 -17.79 16.90
CA ILE A 56 -27.50 -19.07 16.33
C ILE A 56 -28.69 -20.03 16.45
N ASP A 57 -29.69 -19.85 15.60
CA ASP A 57 -30.85 -20.73 15.56
C ASP A 57 -30.90 -21.35 14.17
N ASN A 58 -30.51 -22.64 14.13
CA ASN A 58 -30.71 -23.53 12.96
C ASN A 58 -30.00 -23.10 11.65
N ALA A 59 -28.75 -22.66 11.72
CA ALA A 59 -27.95 -22.53 10.51
C ALA A 59 -27.78 -23.88 9.83
N SER A 60 -28.30 -24.03 8.60
CA SER A 60 -28.00 -25.20 7.80
C SER A 60 -26.49 -25.24 7.46
N PRO A 61 -25.89 -26.44 7.24
CA PRO A 61 -24.47 -26.54 6.84
C PRO A 61 -24.10 -25.67 5.64
N ASP A 62 -25.03 -25.47 4.70
CA ASP A 62 -24.82 -24.61 3.52
C ASP A 62 -24.72 -23.13 3.89
N THR A 63 -25.50 -22.68 4.87
CA THR A 63 -25.47 -21.31 5.37
C THR A 63 -24.15 -21.04 6.11
N GLU A 64 -23.68 -21.99 6.92
CA GLU A 64 -22.42 -21.91 7.63
C GLU A 64 -21.23 -21.84 6.64
N ALA A 65 -21.24 -22.69 5.60
CA ALA A 65 -20.22 -22.65 4.55
C ALA A 65 -20.20 -21.29 3.84
N ALA A 66 -21.38 -20.74 3.47
CA ALA A 66 -21.50 -19.43 2.85
C ALA A 66 -20.97 -18.30 3.75
N GLU A 67 -21.22 -18.36 5.05
CA GLU A 67 -20.71 -17.38 6.02
C GLU A 67 -19.19 -17.48 6.16
N GLN A 68 -18.62 -18.68 6.18
CA GLN A 68 -17.16 -18.88 6.21
C GLN A 68 -16.49 -18.34 4.95
N PHE A 69 -17.05 -18.57 3.77
CA PHE A 69 -16.56 -17.99 2.52
C PHE A 69 -16.64 -16.46 2.52
N GLY A 70 -17.76 -15.90 2.98
CA GLY A 70 -17.94 -14.46 3.12
C GLY A 70 -16.91 -13.83 4.05
N HIS A 71 -16.65 -14.45 5.18
CA HIS A 71 -15.63 -14.02 6.13
C HIS A 71 -14.21 -14.08 5.53
N ALA A 72 -13.86 -15.20 4.89
CA ALA A 72 -12.55 -15.37 4.25
C ALA A 72 -12.31 -14.32 3.16
N ARG A 73 -13.33 -14.06 2.33
CA ARG A 73 -13.28 -13.02 1.29
C ARG A 73 -13.10 -11.63 1.90
N THR A 74 -13.90 -11.28 2.89
CA THR A 74 -13.83 -10.00 3.60
C THR A 74 -12.47 -9.80 4.25
N SER A 75 -11.93 -10.82 4.89
CA SER A 75 -10.60 -10.81 5.50
C SER A 75 -9.50 -10.57 4.48
N ALA A 76 -9.54 -11.24 3.33
CA ALA A 76 -8.56 -11.06 2.26
C ALA A 76 -8.58 -9.64 1.68
N ILE A 77 -9.78 -9.09 1.43
CA ILE A 77 -9.94 -7.72 0.94
C ILE A 77 -9.45 -6.72 1.98
N ARG A 78 -9.77 -6.90 3.25
CA ARG A 78 -9.31 -6.04 4.35
C ARG A 78 -7.79 -6.03 4.46
N GLN A 79 -7.14 -7.17 4.34
CA GLN A 79 -5.68 -7.28 4.33
C GLN A 79 -5.06 -6.51 3.16
N GLN A 80 -5.64 -6.65 1.96
CA GLN A 80 -5.18 -5.92 0.78
C GLN A 80 -5.30 -4.41 0.95
N ILE A 81 -6.43 -3.93 1.46
CA ILE A 81 -6.64 -2.51 1.75
C ILE A 81 -5.64 -2.02 2.81
N SER A 82 -5.38 -2.82 3.84
CA SER A 82 -4.39 -2.47 4.87
C SER A 82 -2.98 -2.32 4.30
N ARG A 83 -2.57 -3.21 3.38
CA ARG A 83 -1.29 -3.08 2.66
C ARG A 83 -1.25 -1.80 1.82
N ASN A 84 -2.33 -1.48 1.12
CA ASN A 84 -2.44 -0.27 0.31
C ASN A 84 -2.37 1.00 1.18
N ILE A 85 -2.99 1.00 2.35
CA ILE A 85 -2.91 2.09 3.33
C ILE A 85 -1.46 2.31 3.78
N ILE A 86 -0.74 1.24 4.12
CA ILE A 86 0.66 1.31 4.52
C ILE A 86 1.49 1.90 3.40
N GLN A 87 1.28 1.46 2.17
CA GLN A 87 2.01 1.94 1.00
C GLN A 87 1.75 3.44 0.75
N THR A 88 0.50 3.87 0.82
CA THR A 88 0.14 5.29 0.67
C THR A 88 0.76 6.15 1.77
N LYS A 89 0.77 5.67 3.01
CA LYS A 89 1.44 6.35 4.13
C LYS A 89 2.94 6.48 3.93
N LYS A 90 3.59 5.43 3.41
CA LYS A 90 5.03 5.48 3.06
C LYS A 90 5.31 6.54 2.00
N ALA A 91 4.52 6.58 0.93
CA ALA A 91 4.66 7.59 -0.11
C ALA A 91 4.50 9.01 0.45
N LEU A 92 3.53 9.24 1.33
CA LEU A 92 3.35 10.52 2.02
C LEU A 92 4.53 10.87 2.92
N ALA A 93 5.11 9.89 3.63
CA ALA A 93 6.30 10.11 4.44
C ALA A 93 7.50 10.49 3.58
N MET A 94 7.70 9.79 2.45
CA MET A 94 8.76 10.13 1.49
C MET A 94 8.60 11.54 0.93
N LEU A 95 7.37 11.96 0.66
CA LEU A 95 7.07 13.30 0.21
C LEU A 95 7.45 14.36 1.26
N ARG A 96 7.18 14.09 2.54
CA ARG A 96 7.52 15.00 3.66
C ARG A 96 9.02 15.17 3.85
N ILE A 97 9.79 14.08 3.72
CA ILE A 97 11.26 14.13 3.89
C ILE A 97 12.00 14.53 2.63
N GLY A 98 11.29 14.84 1.53
CA GLY A 98 11.88 15.27 0.27
C GLY A 98 12.53 14.16 -0.56
N LYS A 99 12.19 12.90 -0.31
CA LYS A 99 12.69 11.71 -1.03
C LYS A 99 11.64 11.05 -1.94
N TYR A 100 10.56 11.75 -2.23
CA TYR A 100 9.53 11.24 -3.14
C TYR A 100 10.13 10.98 -4.54
N GLY A 101 9.80 9.83 -5.13
CA GLY A 101 10.30 9.44 -6.44
C GLY A 101 11.68 8.76 -6.43
N ILE A 102 12.26 8.54 -5.25
CA ILE A 102 13.51 7.80 -5.08
C ILE A 102 13.20 6.40 -4.53
N CYS A 103 13.76 5.37 -5.17
CA CYS A 103 13.57 3.98 -4.74
C CYS A 103 14.17 3.75 -3.34
N GLU A 104 13.42 3.10 -2.46
CA GLU A 104 13.86 2.74 -1.11
C GLU A 104 15.07 1.78 -1.11
N ASP A 105 15.13 0.88 -2.07
CA ASP A 105 16.11 -0.21 -2.10
C ASP A 105 17.40 0.17 -2.81
N CYS A 106 17.33 0.75 -4.01
CA CYS A 106 18.51 1.07 -4.81
C CYS A 106 18.91 2.55 -4.78
N GLY A 107 18.08 3.44 -4.24
CA GLY A 107 18.33 4.87 -4.15
C GLY A 107 18.29 5.60 -5.49
N GLN A 108 17.93 4.95 -6.56
CA GLN A 108 17.78 5.56 -7.89
C GLN A 108 16.40 6.17 -8.06
N MET A 109 16.29 7.11 -8.99
CA MET A 109 15.01 7.70 -9.33
C MET A 109 14.06 6.66 -9.94
N ILE A 110 12.83 6.65 -9.46
CA ILE A 110 11.75 5.84 -10.03
C ILE A 110 11.32 6.47 -11.34
N ASP A 111 11.00 5.64 -12.34
CA ASP A 111 10.48 6.08 -13.62
C ASP A 111 9.25 6.98 -13.43
N THR A 112 9.25 8.14 -14.07
CA THR A 112 8.15 9.11 -14.02
C THR A 112 6.85 8.52 -14.53
N ASP A 113 6.86 7.69 -15.57
CA ASP A 113 5.67 7.02 -16.07
C ASP A 113 5.05 6.11 -15.02
N ARG A 114 5.90 5.40 -14.26
CA ARG A 114 5.45 4.59 -13.13
C ARG A 114 4.84 5.43 -12.01
N LEU A 115 5.43 6.57 -11.69
CA LEU A 115 4.90 7.51 -10.69
C LEU A 115 3.58 8.13 -11.11
N MET A 116 3.37 8.35 -12.40
CA MET A 116 2.10 8.85 -12.92
C MET A 116 0.96 7.84 -12.79
N ILE A 117 1.26 6.54 -12.97
CA ILE A 117 0.28 5.46 -12.87
C ILE A 117 0.09 5.05 -11.39
N TYR A 118 1.18 4.93 -10.66
CA TYR A 118 1.21 4.53 -9.25
C TYR A 118 1.93 5.57 -8.38
N PRO A 119 1.26 6.66 -8.03
CA PRO A 119 1.88 7.74 -7.24
C PRO A 119 2.34 7.29 -5.84
N GLU A 120 1.76 6.23 -5.31
CA GLU A 120 2.10 5.65 -4.01
C GLU A 120 3.31 4.71 -4.05
N THR A 121 3.91 4.47 -5.21
CA THR A 121 5.07 3.58 -5.31
C THR A 121 6.31 4.17 -4.63
N THR A 122 7.02 3.35 -3.91
CA THR A 122 8.32 3.68 -3.28
C THR A 122 9.46 2.85 -3.82
N LEU A 123 9.18 1.97 -4.78
CA LEU A 123 10.14 1.07 -5.41
C LEU A 123 10.17 1.25 -6.92
N CYS A 124 11.36 1.15 -7.50
CA CYS A 124 11.50 1.03 -8.95
C CYS A 124 10.96 -0.32 -9.45
N ALA A 125 10.72 -0.43 -10.75
CA ALA A 125 10.16 -1.66 -11.34
C ALA A 125 11.01 -2.91 -11.05
N LYS A 126 12.34 -2.77 -11.08
CA LYS A 126 13.28 -3.87 -10.82
C LYS A 126 13.19 -4.39 -9.39
N ASP A 127 13.17 -3.48 -8.41
CA ASP A 127 13.15 -3.85 -7.00
C ASP A 127 11.75 -4.29 -6.56
N ALA A 128 10.70 -3.73 -7.14
CA ALA A 128 9.33 -4.21 -6.96
C ALA A 128 9.19 -5.67 -7.43
N ALA A 129 9.67 -5.98 -8.62
CA ALA A 129 9.66 -7.34 -9.15
C ALA A 129 10.44 -8.34 -8.28
N LYS A 130 11.58 -7.92 -7.72
CA LYS A 130 12.35 -8.77 -6.79
C LYS A 130 11.58 -9.08 -5.51
N ARG A 131 10.83 -8.13 -4.98
CA ARG A 131 10.01 -8.34 -3.76
C ARG A 131 8.79 -9.21 -4.03
N GLU A 132 8.17 -9.07 -5.20
CA GLU A 132 7.02 -9.89 -5.60
C GLU A 132 7.41 -11.32 -5.94
N GLY A 133 8.63 -11.54 -6.45
CA GLY A 133 9.17 -12.85 -6.81
C GLY A 133 9.65 -13.70 -5.63
N LYS A 134 9.54 -13.20 -4.43
CA LYS A 134 9.82 -13.91 -3.17
C LYS A 134 8.47 -14.26 -2.51
#